data_37789d5a240eef0b1288477484ac22a6
#
_entry.id   37789d5a240eef0b1288477484ac22a6
#
_cell.length_a   1.000
_cell.length_b   1.000
_cell.length_c   1.000
_cell.angle_alpha   90.00
_cell.angle_beta   90.00
_cell.angle_gamma   90.00
#
_symmetry.space_group_name_H-M   'P 1'
#
loop_
_entity.id
_entity.type
_entity.pdbx_description
1 polymer ?
#
loop_
_entity_poly.entity_id
_entity_poly.type
_entity_poly.pdbx_seq_one_letter_code
_entity_poly.pdbx_strand_id
1 'polypeptide(L)'
;MRKKAFCFLQLILFLSTGCATTGGTKAAPENRSEVGTASYYSHRFHGQATASGKIYDESELTAAHRTLPFGTQVRVTNLENDRSVVVTVTDRGPHNRRRVIDLSRHAAELLGFVEKGKTRVRLQVVSGP
;
A
#
# COMPACT_ATOMS: atom_id res chain seq x y z
N MET A 1 -73.23 -1.43 -39.23
CA MET A 1 -72.77 -0.44 -38.25
C MET A 1 -71.49 -0.88 -37.67
N ARG A 2 -70.49 -0.13 -37.95
CA ARG A 2 -69.09 -0.54 -37.60
C ARG A 2 -68.62 0.36 -36.49
N LYS A 3 -68.27 -0.24 -35.35
CA LYS A 3 -67.57 0.46 -34.31
C LYS A 3 -66.04 0.13 -34.42
N LYS A 4 -65.35 1.16 -34.78
CA LYS A 4 -63.86 1.05 -34.81
C LYS A 4 -63.35 1.23 -33.40
N ALA A 5 -62.71 0.19 -32.87
CA ALA A 5 -61.91 0.29 -31.65
C ALA A 5 -60.59 0.93 -31.98
N PHE A 6 -60.38 2.11 -31.45
CA PHE A 6 -59.09 2.77 -31.51
C PHE A 6 -58.24 2.25 -30.33
N CYS A 7 -57.27 1.43 -30.64
CA CYS A 7 -56.22 1.08 -29.69
C CYS A 7 -55.23 2.24 -29.62
N PHE A 8 -55.27 2.99 -28.55
CA PHE A 8 -54.21 3.96 -28.24
C PHE A 8 -53.09 3.22 -27.56
N LEU A 9 -52.06 2.98 -28.34
CA LEU A 9 -50.80 2.49 -27.83
C LEU A 9 -50.05 3.70 -27.25
N GLN A 10 -50.16 3.91 -25.94
CA GLN A 10 -49.29 4.86 -25.25
C GLN A 10 -47.93 4.23 -25.06
N LEU A 11 -47.00 4.69 -25.87
CA LEU A 11 -45.59 4.42 -25.69
C LEU A 11 -45.11 5.29 -24.52
N ILE A 12 -45.04 4.70 -23.33
CA ILE A 12 -44.40 5.35 -22.18
C ILE A 12 -42.89 5.18 -22.34
N LEU A 13 -42.27 6.27 -22.77
CA LEU A 13 -40.83 6.40 -22.82
C LEU A 13 -40.33 6.65 -21.41
N PHE A 14 -39.90 5.61 -20.71
CA PHE A 14 -39.18 5.78 -19.46
C PHE A 14 -37.76 6.27 -19.76
N LEU A 15 -37.58 7.57 -19.66
CA LEU A 15 -36.23 8.15 -19.56
C LEU A 15 -35.71 7.90 -18.13
N SER A 16 -35.05 6.78 -17.94
CA SER A 16 -34.28 6.58 -16.73
C SER A 16 -32.97 7.35 -16.84
N THR A 17 -32.98 8.59 -16.35
CA THR A 17 -31.75 9.32 -16.06
C THR A 17 -31.08 8.65 -14.88
N GLY A 18 -30.28 7.64 -15.16
CA GLY A 18 -29.36 7.07 -14.18
C GLY A 18 -28.21 8.05 -13.96
N CYS A 19 -28.30 8.87 -12.93
CA CYS A 19 -27.13 9.55 -12.39
C CYS A 19 -26.23 8.50 -11.72
N ALA A 20 -25.29 7.95 -12.47
CA ALA A 20 -24.19 7.21 -11.89
C ALA A 20 -23.22 8.23 -11.28
N THR A 21 -23.39 8.56 -10.02
CA THR A 21 -22.36 9.19 -9.21
C THR A 21 -21.27 8.15 -8.98
N THR A 22 -20.34 8.08 -9.88
CA THR A 22 -19.07 7.42 -9.63
C THR A 22 -18.31 8.25 -8.60
N GLY A 23 -18.63 8.01 -7.34
CA GLY A 23 -17.75 8.35 -6.25
C GLY A 23 -16.47 7.51 -6.43
N GLY A 24 -15.50 8.08 -7.11
CA GLY A 24 -14.19 7.47 -7.25
C GLY A 24 -13.50 7.43 -5.90
N THR A 25 -13.82 6.44 -5.09
CA THR A 25 -12.88 5.97 -4.08
C THR A 25 -11.69 5.46 -4.87
N LYS A 26 -10.62 6.26 -4.87
CA LYS A 26 -9.33 5.87 -5.42
C LYS A 26 -8.79 4.77 -4.50
N ALA A 27 -9.28 3.55 -4.71
CA ALA A 27 -8.71 2.37 -4.10
C ALA A 27 -7.24 2.35 -4.50
N ALA A 28 -6.34 2.34 -3.50
CA ALA A 28 -4.94 2.07 -3.76
C ALA A 28 -4.88 0.79 -4.58
N PRO A 29 -4.07 0.73 -5.66
CA PRO A 29 -4.03 -0.46 -6.50
C PRO A 29 -3.49 -1.63 -5.67
N GLU A 30 -4.37 -2.50 -5.25
CA GLU A 30 -4.10 -3.67 -4.39
C GLU A 30 -3.18 -4.71 -5.03
N ASN A 31 -2.71 -4.45 -6.24
CA ASN A 31 -1.89 -5.41 -6.98
C ASN A 31 -0.54 -4.82 -7.45
N ARG A 32 -0.06 -3.76 -6.83
CA ARG A 32 1.26 -3.24 -7.16
C ARG A 32 2.31 -3.92 -6.28
N SER A 33 3.07 -4.84 -6.88
CA SER A 33 4.25 -5.40 -6.26
C SER A 33 5.51 -4.72 -6.77
N GLU A 34 6.45 -4.44 -5.88
CA GLU A 34 7.77 -3.90 -6.18
C GLU A 34 8.83 -4.86 -5.66
N VAL A 35 9.84 -5.15 -6.47
CA VAL A 35 10.97 -5.99 -6.07
C VAL A 35 12.24 -5.17 -6.07
N GLY A 36 13.03 -5.31 -5.02
CA GLY A 36 14.29 -4.61 -4.90
C GLY A 36 15.04 -4.99 -3.63
N THR A 37 16.05 -4.20 -3.31
CA THR A 37 16.89 -4.44 -2.13
C THR A 37 16.31 -3.68 -0.94
N ALA A 38 16.21 -4.37 0.21
CA ALA A 38 15.92 -3.80 1.51
C ALA A 38 17.18 -3.70 2.36
N SER A 39 17.24 -2.69 3.19
CA SER A 39 18.13 -2.62 4.35
C SER A 39 17.31 -2.26 5.59
N TYR A 40 17.98 -2.00 6.72
CA TYR A 40 17.29 -1.57 7.93
C TYR A 40 18.05 -0.44 8.61
N TYR A 41 17.35 0.29 9.49
CA TYR A 41 17.91 1.42 10.23
C TYR A 41 18.99 1.01 11.19
N SER A 42 20.05 1.80 11.26
CA SER A 42 21.04 1.72 12.33
C SER A 42 20.40 2.07 13.69
N HIS A 43 20.85 1.43 14.75
CA HIS A 43 20.43 1.71 16.14
C HIS A 43 20.50 3.20 16.51
N ARG A 44 21.45 3.96 15.95
CA ARG A 44 21.60 5.40 16.22
C ARG A 44 20.35 6.24 15.89
N PHE A 45 19.44 5.73 15.06
CA PHE A 45 18.19 6.42 14.72
C PHE A 45 17.07 6.19 15.72
N HIS A 46 17.24 5.23 16.64
CA HIS A 46 16.27 4.98 17.69
C HIS A 46 16.01 6.25 18.53
N GLY A 47 14.75 6.60 18.72
CA GLY A 47 14.34 7.82 19.45
C GLY A 47 14.33 9.10 18.62
N GLN A 48 14.71 9.06 17.33
CA GLN A 48 14.67 10.23 16.46
C GLN A 48 13.33 10.33 15.71
N ALA A 49 12.90 11.56 15.41
CA ALA A 49 11.70 11.81 14.63
C ALA A 49 11.89 11.37 13.17
N THR A 50 10.87 10.70 12.63
CA THR A 50 10.76 10.36 11.21
C THR A 50 10.06 11.48 10.44
N ALA A 51 10.02 11.37 9.10
CA ALA A 51 9.37 12.37 8.24
C ALA A 51 7.86 12.51 8.52
N SER A 52 7.20 11.46 9.02
CA SER A 52 5.79 11.53 9.45
C SER A 52 5.58 12.26 10.77
N GLY A 53 6.65 12.58 11.50
CA GLY A 53 6.62 13.09 12.85
C GLY A 53 6.60 12.01 13.92
N LYS A 54 6.38 10.76 13.57
CA LYS A 54 6.45 9.64 14.49
C LYS A 54 7.90 9.36 14.89
N ILE A 55 8.15 9.13 16.18
CA ILE A 55 9.48 8.74 16.66
C ILE A 55 9.80 7.32 16.20
N TYR A 56 11.00 7.12 15.66
CA TYR A 56 11.46 5.79 15.30
C TYR A 56 11.74 4.95 16.55
N ASP A 57 11.09 3.80 16.60
CA ASP A 57 11.33 2.77 17.62
C ASP A 57 11.79 1.49 16.92
N GLU A 58 13.00 1.05 17.20
CA GLU A 58 13.58 -0.12 16.54
C GLU A 58 12.86 -1.44 16.85
N SER A 59 12.02 -1.48 17.89
CA SER A 59 11.21 -2.64 18.28
C SER A 59 9.85 -2.71 17.58
N GLU A 60 9.46 -1.66 16.88
CA GLU A 60 8.21 -1.61 16.12
C GLU A 60 8.39 -2.13 14.68
N LEU A 61 7.29 -2.41 14.01
CA LEU A 61 7.26 -2.84 12.60
C LEU A 61 6.96 -1.65 11.70
N THR A 62 7.99 -0.89 11.38
CA THR A 62 7.91 0.31 10.56
C THR A 62 8.93 0.32 9.43
N ALA A 63 8.75 1.21 8.48
CA ALA A 63 9.65 1.34 7.34
C ALA A 63 9.68 2.75 6.75
N ALA A 64 10.76 3.06 6.05
CA ALA A 64 10.85 4.19 5.13
C ALA A 64 10.61 3.73 3.70
N HIS A 65 9.75 4.43 2.99
CA HIS A 65 9.51 4.27 1.55
C HIS A 65 9.46 5.63 0.88
N ARG A 66 9.90 5.71 -0.39
CA ARG A 66 10.04 7.00 -1.07
C ARG A 66 8.72 7.70 -1.38
N THR A 67 7.68 6.94 -1.71
CA THR A 67 6.45 7.50 -2.29
C THR A 67 5.16 7.04 -1.65
N LEU A 68 5.12 5.89 -1.00
CA LEU A 68 3.90 5.41 -0.36
C LEU A 68 3.46 6.35 0.76
N PRO A 69 2.15 6.67 0.86
CA PRO A 69 1.64 7.53 1.93
C PRO A 69 2.01 6.99 3.32
N PHE A 70 2.23 7.89 4.28
CA PHE A 70 2.41 7.50 5.67
C PHE A 70 1.17 6.78 6.18
N GLY A 71 1.37 5.71 6.95
CA GLY A 71 0.29 4.84 7.42
C GLY A 71 -0.02 3.67 6.48
N THR A 72 0.50 3.67 5.26
CA THR A 72 0.35 2.52 4.35
C THR A 72 0.98 1.29 4.97
N GLN A 73 0.26 0.18 4.94
CA GLN A 73 0.77 -1.12 5.38
C GLN A 73 1.27 -1.92 4.18
N VAL A 74 2.48 -2.42 4.32
CA VAL A 74 3.20 -3.14 3.26
C VAL A 74 3.63 -4.50 3.77
N ARG A 75 3.26 -5.56 3.05
CA ARG A 75 3.86 -6.87 3.25
C ARG A 75 5.22 -6.91 2.57
N VAL A 76 6.24 -7.17 3.35
CA VAL A 76 7.60 -7.34 2.88
C VAL A 76 7.95 -8.82 2.95
N THR A 77 8.29 -9.40 1.81
CA THR A 77 8.72 -10.81 1.72
C THR A 77 10.21 -10.85 1.39
N ASN A 78 10.99 -11.51 2.24
CA ASN A 78 12.39 -11.79 1.95
C ASN A 78 12.47 -12.92 0.92
N LEU A 79 12.93 -12.62 -0.28
CA LEU A 79 12.98 -13.58 -1.38
C LEU A 79 14.04 -14.67 -1.23
N GLU A 80 14.93 -14.55 -0.25
CA GLU A 80 15.96 -15.57 0.03
C GLU A 80 15.47 -16.69 0.93
N ASN A 81 14.44 -16.44 1.77
CA ASN A 81 13.93 -17.42 2.72
C ASN A 81 12.39 -17.50 2.80
N ASP A 82 11.68 -16.72 1.98
CA ASP A 82 10.21 -16.63 1.93
C ASP A 82 9.52 -16.16 3.22
N ARG A 83 10.28 -15.63 4.18
CA ARG A 83 9.69 -14.99 5.36
C ARG A 83 9.04 -13.67 4.97
N SER A 84 7.93 -13.35 5.60
CA SER A 84 7.24 -12.07 5.38
C SER A 84 6.81 -11.42 6.68
N VAL A 85 6.68 -10.11 6.64
CA VAL A 85 6.20 -9.27 7.73
C VAL A 85 5.43 -8.09 7.15
N VAL A 86 4.43 -7.60 7.87
CA VAL A 86 3.74 -6.36 7.50
C VAL A 86 4.31 -5.21 8.31
N VAL A 87 4.71 -4.14 7.62
CA VAL A 87 5.25 -2.92 8.20
C VAL A 87 4.39 -1.73 7.84
N THR A 88 4.44 -0.69 8.67
CA THR A 88 3.77 0.59 8.42
C THR A 88 4.78 1.62 7.92
N VAL A 89 4.47 2.30 6.83
CA VAL A 89 5.31 3.38 6.30
C VAL A 89 5.19 4.60 7.19
N THR A 90 6.29 5.03 7.79
CA THR A 90 6.37 6.18 8.71
C THR A 90 7.41 7.21 8.30
N ASP A 91 8.21 6.92 7.29
CA ASP A 91 9.34 7.75 6.94
C ASP A 91 9.56 7.79 5.43
N ARG A 92 10.42 8.72 5.01
CA ARG A 92 10.86 8.87 3.61
C ARG A 92 12.28 8.37 3.44
N GLY A 93 12.52 7.75 2.33
CA GLY A 93 13.76 7.08 1.92
C GLY A 93 13.45 5.71 1.35
N PRO A 94 14.45 4.93 1.01
CA PRO A 94 15.90 5.16 1.12
C PRO A 94 16.41 6.31 0.24
N HIS A 95 17.48 6.98 0.68
CA HIS A 95 18.17 7.98 -0.15
C HIS A 95 19.00 7.32 -1.25
N ASN A 96 19.52 6.14 -0.99
CA ASN A 96 20.19 5.34 -2.01
C ASN A 96 19.16 4.67 -2.92
N ARG A 97 19.16 5.06 -4.20
CA ARG A 97 18.22 4.57 -5.21
C ARG A 97 18.32 3.08 -5.54
N ARG A 98 19.39 2.43 -5.12
CA ARG A 98 19.56 0.97 -5.26
C ARG A 98 18.70 0.18 -4.27
N ARG A 99 18.16 0.85 -3.25
CA ARG A 99 17.27 0.24 -2.28
C ARG A 99 15.84 0.73 -2.50
N VAL A 100 14.87 -0.12 -2.19
CA VAL A 100 13.44 0.21 -2.31
C VAL A 100 12.79 0.50 -0.97
N ILE A 101 13.34 -0.01 0.12
CA ILE A 101 12.80 0.15 1.46
C ILE A 101 13.90 0.06 2.51
N ASP A 102 13.77 0.84 3.58
CA ASP A 102 14.55 0.69 4.81
C ASP A 102 13.59 0.27 5.93
N LEU A 103 13.85 -0.88 6.54
CA LEU A 103 13.01 -1.48 7.56
C LEU A 103 13.47 -1.13 8.96
N SER A 104 12.58 -1.22 9.95
CA SER A 104 12.98 -1.22 11.34
C SER A 104 13.85 -2.44 11.65
N ARG A 105 14.64 -2.36 12.72
CA ARG A 105 15.48 -3.47 13.13
C ARG A 105 14.66 -4.73 13.43
N HIS A 106 13.54 -4.56 14.15
CA HIS A 106 12.67 -5.70 14.47
C HIS A 106 12.11 -6.39 13.21
N ALA A 107 11.71 -5.63 12.20
CA ALA A 107 11.31 -6.20 10.92
C ALA A 107 12.42 -7.00 10.25
N ALA A 108 13.66 -6.48 10.26
CA ALA A 108 14.82 -7.19 9.72
C ALA A 108 15.14 -8.48 10.49
N GLU A 109 14.95 -8.49 11.80
CA GLU A 109 15.10 -9.68 12.63
C GLU A 109 14.08 -10.75 12.25
N LEU A 110 12.82 -10.40 12.12
CA LEU A 110 11.76 -11.33 11.71
C LEU A 110 11.97 -11.87 10.30
N LEU A 111 12.52 -11.06 9.40
CA LEU A 111 12.85 -11.46 8.03
C LEU A 111 14.18 -12.23 7.93
N GLY A 112 14.97 -12.26 9.00
CA GLY A 112 16.17 -13.07 9.10
C GLY A 112 17.38 -12.54 8.31
N PHE A 113 17.53 -11.20 8.13
CA PHE A 113 18.67 -10.67 7.39
C PHE A 113 19.52 -9.63 8.13
N VAL A 114 19.39 -9.54 9.46
CA VAL A 114 20.18 -8.59 10.27
C VAL A 114 21.69 -8.78 10.05
N GLU A 115 22.15 -10.00 10.10
CA GLU A 115 23.57 -10.34 9.93
C GLU A 115 24.09 -9.95 8.54
N LYS A 116 23.30 -10.20 7.51
CA LYS A 116 23.63 -9.88 6.13
C LYS A 116 23.54 -8.40 5.81
N GLY A 117 22.71 -7.66 6.52
CA GLY A 117 22.50 -6.22 6.36
C GLY A 117 21.59 -5.80 5.22
N LYS A 118 21.48 -6.59 4.18
CA LYS A 118 20.65 -6.35 3.00
C LYS A 118 20.09 -7.65 2.47
N THR A 119 18.90 -7.58 1.85
CA THR A 119 18.31 -8.73 1.16
C THR A 119 17.41 -8.27 0.03
N ARG A 120 17.11 -9.15 -0.91
CA ARG A 120 16.08 -8.88 -1.91
C ARG A 120 14.70 -9.16 -1.34
N VAL A 121 13.80 -8.23 -1.57
CA VAL A 121 12.43 -8.30 -1.06
C VAL A 121 11.42 -8.04 -2.17
N ARG A 122 10.21 -8.54 -1.93
CA ARG A 122 8.99 -8.12 -2.63
C ARG A 122 8.14 -7.31 -1.67
N LEU A 123 7.69 -6.16 -2.15
CA LEU A 123 6.78 -5.28 -1.44
C LEU A 123 5.37 -5.42 -2.03
N GLN A 124 4.38 -5.58 -1.19
CA GLN A 124 2.96 -5.61 -1.57
C GLN A 124 2.17 -4.72 -0.62
N VAL A 125 1.46 -3.73 -1.14
CA VAL A 125 0.56 -2.91 -0.33
C VAL A 125 -0.63 -3.76 0.10
N VAL A 126 -0.87 -3.85 1.41
CA VAL A 126 -2.00 -4.62 1.98
C VAL A 126 -3.14 -3.73 2.43
N SER A 127 -2.85 -2.50 2.84
CA SER A 127 -3.87 -1.48 3.12
C SER A 127 -3.28 -0.08 2.98
N GLY A 128 -4.15 0.89 2.63
CA GLY A 128 -3.81 2.31 2.67
C GLY A 128 -3.79 2.87 4.09
N PRO A 129 -3.45 4.14 4.21
CA PRO A 129 -3.48 4.84 5.50
C PRO A 129 -4.88 4.96 6.07
#